data_9cf3128f132d2354b984b66d6caca46b
#
_entry.id   9cf3128f132d2354b984b66d6caca46b
#
_cell.length_a   1.000
_cell.length_b   1.000
_cell.length_c   1.000
_cell.angle_alpha   90.00
_cell.angle_beta   90.00
_cell.angle_gamma   90.00
#
_symmetry.space_group_name_H-M   'P 1'
#
loop_
_entity.id
_entity.type
_entity.pdbx_description
1 polymer ?
#
loop_
_entity_poly.entity_id
_entity_poly.type
_entity_poly.pdbx_seq_one_letter_code
_entity_poly.pdbx_strand_id
1 'polypeptide(L)'
;MSAEKHKFEYEHLLKRLGSIGALGGWIREYVDMHGLIILQGLESEFYDLSSAKLFFTKLSSYIGTLVPHNLGQSDFVWEIKPKFSNSLIKTFSEHNKAAPLHTDSQYRNLPEKYMALFVFRQAECAGGETLLLDFKLVLNELRESNFGIKMIEFACQEKFPIAVPTIFQKEEQTEYIYSSLISKIPLIRYRYDTLNIGIKLIKRSHVKDFDEKLQAFNDLIHRSRYCSSLLLNNGEAIFVDNHRMLHGRSSFLDSNRLLLRIRMN
;
A
#
# COMPACT_ATOMS: atom_id res chain seq x y z
N MET A 1 -15.49 5.58 4.95
CA MET A 1 -14.54 6.31 5.83
C MET A 1 -14.09 7.53 5.05
N SER A 2 -14.11 8.74 5.60
CA SER A 2 -13.57 9.90 4.90
C SER A 2 -12.09 10.05 5.30
N ALA A 3 -11.18 9.90 4.38
CA ALA A 3 -9.73 10.05 4.62
C ALA A 3 -9.38 11.48 5.09
N GLU A 4 -10.18 12.48 4.73
CA GLU A 4 -10.02 13.87 5.16
C GLU A 4 -10.05 14.06 6.69
N LYS A 5 -10.73 13.18 7.43
CA LYS A 5 -10.75 13.24 8.92
C LYS A 5 -9.39 12.90 9.56
N HIS A 6 -8.48 12.34 8.79
CA HIS A 6 -7.14 11.92 9.24
C HIS A 6 -6.04 12.83 8.70
N LYS A 7 -6.41 14.07 8.27
CA LYS A 7 -5.50 15.07 7.73
C LYS A 7 -5.11 16.09 8.82
N PHE A 8 -3.80 16.33 8.97
CA PHE A 8 -3.24 17.15 10.03
C PHE A 8 -2.14 18.05 9.49
N GLU A 9 -2.05 19.28 10.04
CA GLU A 9 -0.97 20.22 9.78
C GLU A 9 0.31 19.78 10.49
N TYR A 10 1.39 19.61 9.73
CA TYR A 10 2.69 19.17 10.24
C TYR A 10 3.25 20.12 11.28
N GLU A 11 3.33 21.42 11.00
CA GLU A 11 3.88 22.41 11.90
C GLU A 11 3.12 22.49 13.23
N HIS A 12 1.79 22.38 13.17
CA HIS A 12 0.95 22.37 14.37
C HIS A 12 1.26 21.17 15.26
N LEU A 13 1.37 19.99 14.65
CA LEU A 13 1.73 18.77 15.37
C LEU A 13 3.14 18.84 15.93
N LEU A 14 4.12 19.30 15.14
CA LEU A 14 5.50 19.43 15.57
C LEU A 14 5.63 20.38 16.76
N LYS A 15 4.96 21.54 16.71
CA LYS A 15 4.92 22.50 17.83
C LYS A 15 4.31 21.88 19.09
N ARG A 16 3.22 21.10 18.94
CA ARG A 16 2.55 20.47 20.08
C ARG A 16 3.39 19.35 20.71
N LEU A 17 4.09 18.55 19.89
CA LEU A 17 4.84 17.37 20.32
C LEU A 17 6.31 17.67 20.66
N GLY A 18 6.84 18.82 20.23
CA GLY A 18 8.15 19.34 20.59
C GLY A 18 9.33 18.79 19.81
N SER A 19 9.19 17.65 19.11
CA SER A 19 10.27 17.08 18.29
C SER A 19 9.75 16.17 17.18
N ILE A 20 10.57 16.00 16.12
CA ILE A 20 10.28 15.08 15.02
C ILE A 20 10.23 13.60 15.49
N GLY A 21 11.00 13.25 16.52
CA GLY A 21 10.97 11.91 17.12
C GLY A 21 9.64 11.64 17.82
N ALA A 22 9.16 12.58 18.63
CA ALA A 22 7.85 12.48 19.28
C ALA A 22 6.71 12.47 18.25
N LEU A 23 6.84 13.25 17.17
CA LEU A 23 5.89 13.23 16.05
C LEU A 23 5.85 11.85 15.38
N GLY A 24 7.00 11.24 15.08
CA GLY A 24 7.05 9.89 14.48
C GLY A 24 6.42 8.83 15.38
N GLY A 25 6.68 8.86 16.68
CA GLY A 25 6.02 7.99 17.66
C GLY A 25 4.49 8.16 17.67
N TRP A 26 4.02 9.41 17.68
CA TRP A 26 2.59 9.72 17.64
C TRP A 26 1.94 9.29 16.33
N ILE A 27 2.61 9.48 15.17
CA ILE A 27 2.13 8.99 13.87
C ILE A 27 1.92 7.48 13.90
N ARG A 28 2.90 6.72 14.44
CA ARG A 28 2.80 5.27 14.58
C ARG A 28 1.57 4.86 15.39
N GLU A 29 1.40 5.41 16.58
CA GLU A 29 0.25 5.12 17.44
C GLU A 29 -1.07 5.47 16.75
N TYR A 30 -1.12 6.60 16.05
CA TYR A 30 -2.30 7.02 15.31
C TYR A 30 -2.64 6.06 14.16
N VAL A 31 -1.63 5.63 13.40
CA VAL A 31 -1.79 4.66 12.30
C VAL A 31 -2.22 3.29 12.83
N ASP A 32 -1.65 2.82 13.93
CA ASP A 32 -2.06 1.56 14.58
C ASP A 32 -3.54 1.59 15.00
N MET A 33 -4.02 2.72 15.48
CA MET A 33 -5.41 2.90 15.91
C MET A 33 -6.37 3.06 14.74
N HIS A 34 -6.02 3.94 13.79
CA HIS A 34 -6.95 4.43 12.75
C HIS A 34 -6.69 3.84 11.35
N GLY A 35 -5.54 3.20 11.12
CA GLY A 35 -5.13 2.61 9.84
C GLY A 35 -4.38 3.55 8.93
N LEU A 36 -4.59 4.86 9.03
CA LEU A 36 -3.88 5.86 8.22
C LEU A 36 -3.82 7.22 8.91
N ILE A 37 -2.86 8.04 8.45
CA ILE A 37 -2.79 9.48 8.72
C ILE A 37 -2.25 10.21 7.49
N ILE A 38 -2.68 11.44 7.27
CA ILE A 38 -2.17 12.34 6.25
C ILE A 38 -1.57 13.57 6.95
N LEU A 39 -0.33 13.90 6.62
CA LEU A 39 0.31 15.14 7.01
C LEU A 39 0.33 16.09 5.82
N GLN A 40 0.04 17.36 6.05
CA GLN A 40 0.14 18.44 5.08
C GLN A 40 1.08 19.54 5.56
N GLY A 41 1.54 20.39 4.65
CA GLY A 41 2.46 21.48 4.98
C GLY A 41 3.92 21.04 5.15
N LEU A 42 4.31 19.90 4.56
CA LEU A 42 5.69 19.38 4.66
C LEU A 42 6.67 20.09 3.73
N GLU A 43 6.20 20.89 2.78
CA GLU A 43 7.03 21.60 1.81
C GLU A 43 7.97 22.62 2.43
N SER A 44 7.72 23.07 3.66
CA SER A 44 8.60 23.95 4.42
C SER A 44 9.91 23.28 4.86
N GLU A 45 9.96 21.93 4.87
CA GLU A 45 11.08 21.14 5.40
C GLU A 45 12.15 20.79 4.36
N PHE A 46 11.95 21.16 3.11
CA PHE A 46 12.88 20.85 2.03
C PHE A 46 12.84 21.88 0.90
N TYR A 47 13.92 21.99 0.15
CA TYR A 47 14.06 22.91 -0.98
C TYR A 47 14.30 22.19 -2.32
N ASP A 48 14.67 20.92 -2.29
CA ASP A 48 14.87 20.08 -3.46
C ASP A 48 14.54 18.60 -3.18
N LEU A 49 14.67 17.77 -4.20
CA LEU A 49 14.36 16.32 -4.09
C LEU A 49 15.28 15.59 -3.10
N SER A 50 16.55 15.98 -3.01
CA SER A 50 17.52 15.34 -2.13
C SER A 50 17.21 15.63 -0.67
N SER A 51 16.93 16.89 -0.33
CA SER A 51 16.51 17.31 1.01
C SER A 51 15.16 16.71 1.39
N ALA A 52 14.21 16.61 0.44
CA ALA A 52 12.93 15.92 0.65
C ALA A 52 13.11 14.43 1.00
N LYS A 53 13.99 13.72 0.29
CA LYS A 53 14.33 12.33 0.58
C LYS A 53 14.95 12.17 1.97
N LEU A 54 15.90 13.04 2.34
CA LEU A 54 16.53 13.04 3.66
C LEU A 54 15.53 13.28 4.77
N PHE A 55 14.71 14.32 4.64
CA PHE A 55 13.66 14.64 5.61
C PHE A 55 12.66 13.49 5.76
N PHE A 56 12.15 12.95 4.63
CA PHE A 56 11.17 11.88 4.65
C PHE A 56 11.74 10.58 5.23
N THR A 57 13.00 10.26 4.94
CA THR A 57 13.72 9.12 5.54
C THR A 57 13.85 9.31 7.05
N LYS A 58 14.25 10.51 7.51
CA LYS A 58 14.39 10.82 8.93
C LYS A 58 13.06 10.71 9.66
N LEU A 59 11.98 11.31 9.16
CA LEU A 59 10.66 11.21 9.76
C LEU A 59 10.20 9.75 9.84
N SER A 60 10.33 9.01 8.74
CA SER A 60 9.92 7.60 8.67
C SER A 60 10.70 6.70 9.64
N SER A 61 11.98 7.00 9.91
CA SER A 61 12.81 6.22 10.85
C SER A 61 12.33 6.30 12.32
N TYR A 62 11.54 7.30 12.66
CA TYR A 62 10.90 7.42 13.98
C TYR A 62 9.55 6.69 14.07
N ILE A 63 9.00 6.27 12.93
CA ILE A 63 7.75 5.50 12.87
C ILE A 63 8.04 4.00 12.98
N GLY A 64 9.08 3.52 12.28
CA GLY A 64 9.46 2.11 12.29
C GLY A 64 10.85 1.87 11.70
N THR A 65 11.29 0.63 11.72
CA THR A 65 12.56 0.22 11.11
C THR A 65 12.43 0.28 9.59
N LEU A 66 13.26 1.11 8.96
CA LEU A 66 13.25 1.27 7.51
C LEU A 66 13.64 -0.02 6.80
N VAL A 67 12.93 -0.36 5.73
CA VAL A 67 13.22 -1.52 4.89
C VAL A 67 13.74 -1.04 3.53
N PRO A 68 14.94 -1.50 3.08
CA PRO A 68 15.44 -1.16 1.76
C PRO A 68 14.44 -1.56 0.67
N HIS A 69 14.32 -0.73 -0.37
CA HIS A 69 13.38 -1.05 -1.44
C HIS A 69 13.84 -2.24 -2.30
N ASN A 70 15.16 -2.48 -2.40
CA ASN A 70 15.76 -3.68 -3.00
C ASN A 70 16.69 -4.32 -1.98
N LEU A 71 16.66 -5.65 -1.85
CA LEU A 71 17.60 -6.38 -1.03
C LEU A 71 19.03 -6.14 -1.55
N GLY A 72 19.95 -5.76 -0.66
CA GLY A 72 21.34 -5.47 -0.99
C GLY A 72 21.65 -4.02 -1.37
N GLN A 73 20.66 -3.13 -1.40
CA GLN A 73 20.86 -1.68 -1.54
C GLN A 73 20.55 -0.97 -0.21
N SER A 74 21.28 0.11 0.07
CA SER A 74 21.07 0.95 1.25
C SER A 74 20.02 2.05 1.03
N ASP A 75 19.34 2.06 -0.13
CA ASP A 75 18.34 3.06 -0.45
C ASP A 75 16.95 2.64 0.08
N PHE A 76 16.41 3.47 0.96
CA PHE A 76 15.09 3.26 1.57
C PHE A 76 13.97 3.97 0.82
N VAL A 77 14.30 4.92 -0.07
CA VAL A 77 13.33 5.75 -0.77
C VAL A 77 13.13 5.27 -2.20
N TRP A 78 11.93 4.84 -2.53
CA TRP A 78 11.55 4.49 -3.89
C TRP A 78 10.84 5.65 -4.57
N GLU A 79 11.42 6.15 -5.69
CA GLU A 79 10.74 7.12 -6.55
C GLU A 79 9.63 6.45 -7.36
N ILE A 80 8.41 6.91 -7.17
CA ILE A 80 7.24 6.50 -7.94
C ILE A 80 7.01 7.52 -9.04
N LYS A 81 7.44 7.18 -10.26
CA LYS A 81 7.28 8.04 -11.44
C LYS A 81 7.10 7.18 -12.70
N PRO A 82 6.33 7.66 -13.70
CA PRO A 82 6.25 6.99 -14.98
C PRO A 82 7.64 6.88 -15.63
N LYS A 83 7.98 5.68 -16.09
CA LYS A 83 9.19 5.43 -16.87
C LYS A 83 8.81 5.13 -18.31
N PHE A 84 9.29 5.93 -19.25
CA PHE A 84 9.19 5.66 -20.68
C PHE A 84 10.28 4.67 -21.08
N SER A 85 10.08 3.40 -20.79
CA SER A 85 10.96 2.34 -21.24
C SER A 85 10.18 1.29 -21.99
N ASN A 86 10.79 0.65 -22.97
CA ASN A 86 10.24 -0.51 -23.70
C ASN A 86 10.28 -1.80 -22.86
N SER A 87 10.54 -1.73 -21.57
CA SER A 87 10.55 -2.89 -20.70
C SER A 87 9.15 -3.49 -20.60
N LEU A 88 9.06 -4.78 -20.88
CA LEU A 88 7.81 -5.57 -20.87
C LEU A 88 7.21 -5.69 -19.46
N ILE A 89 7.99 -5.47 -18.41
CA ILE A 89 7.56 -5.66 -17.02
C ILE A 89 7.77 -4.37 -16.26
N LYS A 90 6.67 -3.65 -16.02
CA LYS A 90 6.63 -2.44 -15.19
C LYS A 90 5.88 -2.75 -13.90
N THR A 91 6.42 -2.31 -12.79
CA THR A 91 5.68 -2.30 -11.51
C THR A 91 4.61 -1.18 -11.54
N PHE A 92 3.65 -1.22 -10.63
CA PHE A 92 2.65 -0.13 -10.48
C PHE A 92 3.30 1.24 -10.24
N SER A 93 4.53 1.26 -9.73
CA SER A 93 5.30 2.49 -9.49
C SER A 93 5.85 3.13 -10.77
N GLU A 94 5.92 2.40 -11.88
CA GLU A 94 6.62 2.82 -13.11
C GLU A 94 5.70 3.11 -14.29
N HIS A 95 4.38 3.06 -14.08
CA HIS A 95 3.41 3.37 -15.14
C HIS A 95 2.31 4.30 -14.64
N ASN A 96 1.64 4.94 -15.59
CA ASN A 96 0.55 5.90 -15.35
C ASN A 96 -0.86 5.28 -15.38
N LYS A 97 -0.98 3.97 -15.63
CA LYS A 97 -2.27 3.25 -15.57
C LYS A 97 -2.75 3.15 -14.12
N ALA A 98 -4.02 2.84 -13.94
CA ALA A 98 -4.58 2.56 -12.63
C ALA A 98 -3.80 1.42 -11.93
N ALA A 99 -3.61 1.57 -10.62
CA ALA A 99 -3.17 0.51 -9.73
C ALA A 99 -4.38 0.08 -8.89
N PRO A 100 -4.94 -1.12 -9.11
CA PRO A 100 -6.07 -1.61 -8.31
C PRO A 100 -5.73 -1.68 -6.82
N LEU A 101 -6.75 -1.77 -5.97
CA LEU A 101 -6.58 -1.94 -4.53
C LEU A 101 -5.71 -3.16 -4.22
N HIS A 102 -4.65 -2.95 -3.42
CA HIS A 102 -3.69 -3.98 -3.03
C HIS A 102 -3.00 -3.64 -1.70
N THR A 103 -2.29 -4.60 -1.15
CA THR A 103 -1.28 -4.40 -0.11
C THR A 103 0.11 -4.58 -0.70
N ASP A 104 1.11 -3.87 -0.16
CA ASP A 104 2.50 -4.02 -0.60
C ASP A 104 3.11 -5.33 -0.06
N SER A 105 4.10 -5.86 -0.79
CA SER A 105 4.94 -7.01 -0.40
C SER A 105 4.18 -8.27 0.04
N GLN A 106 2.99 -8.49 -0.47
CA GLN A 106 2.10 -9.61 -0.11
C GLN A 106 2.74 -10.99 -0.32
N TYR A 107 3.80 -11.07 -1.14
CA TYR A 107 4.59 -12.27 -1.43
C TYR A 107 5.69 -12.55 -0.39
N ARG A 108 5.99 -11.63 0.53
CA ARG A 108 6.99 -11.87 1.59
C ARG A 108 6.40 -12.67 2.75
N ASN A 109 7.23 -13.43 3.46
CA ASN A 109 6.81 -14.15 4.66
C ASN A 109 6.17 -13.22 5.68
N LEU A 110 6.78 -12.06 5.92
CA LEU A 110 6.24 -10.96 6.71
C LEU A 110 6.32 -9.69 5.86
N PRO A 111 5.20 -9.25 5.26
CA PRO A 111 5.13 -7.93 4.62
C PRO A 111 5.43 -6.81 5.61
N GLU A 112 5.98 -5.73 5.13
CA GLU A 112 6.21 -4.54 5.95
C GLU A 112 4.88 -4.02 6.51
N LYS A 113 4.90 -3.65 7.80
CA LYS A 113 3.69 -3.20 8.49
C LYS A 113 3.25 -1.81 8.03
N TYR A 114 4.19 -0.89 7.85
CA TYR A 114 3.88 0.48 7.47
C TYR A 114 4.38 0.81 6.09
N MET A 115 3.61 1.59 5.35
CA MET A 115 3.98 2.19 4.09
C MET A 115 3.69 3.68 4.15
N ALA A 116 4.61 4.48 3.63
CA ALA A 116 4.46 5.92 3.51
C ALA A 116 4.62 6.36 2.07
N LEU A 117 3.78 7.29 1.63
CA LEU A 117 3.89 7.99 0.34
C LEU A 117 3.97 9.49 0.62
N PHE A 118 4.97 10.14 0.06
CA PHE A 118 5.12 11.59 0.08
C PHE A 118 4.99 12.13 -1.34
N VAL A 119 4.18 13.17 -1.55
CA VAL A 119 3.96 13.80 -2.84
C VAL A 119 4.97 14.93 -3.03
N PHE A 120 6.03 14.64 -3.77
CA PHE A 120 6.99 15.68 -4.18
C PHE A 120 6.43 16.54 -5.32
N ARG A 121 5.79 15.89 -6.29
CA ARG A 121 5.09 16.53 -7.41
C ARG A 121 3.87 15.73 -7.82
N GLN A 122 2.70 16.33 -7.70
CA GLN A 122 1.43 15.74 -8.15
C GLN A 122 1.27 15.89 -9.67
N ALA A 123 0.41 15.06 -10.25
CA ALA A 123 0.00 15.18 -11.64
C ALA A 123 -0.85 16.44 -11.87
N GLU A 124 -0.56 17.20 -12.91
CA GLU A 124 -1.31 18.41 -13.27
C GLU A 124 -2.66 18.10 -13.94
N CYS A 125 -2.85 16.86 -14.39
CA CYS A 125 -4.05 16.42 -15.12
C CYS A 125 -5.25 16.07 -14.22
N ALA A 126 -5.22 16.38 -12.92
CA ALA A 126 -6.22 16.04 -11.91
C ALA A 126 -6.48 14.52 -11.73
N GLY A 127 -5.70 13.64 -12.35
CA GLY A 127 -5.72 12.18 -12.12
C GLY A 127 -4.69 11.74 -11.08
N GLY A 128 -4.58 10.42 -10.86
CA GLY A 128 -3.62 9.86 -9.91
C GLY A 128 -4.10 9.93 -8.45
N GLU A 129 -5.42 9.97 -8.25
CA GLU A 129 -6.03 9.90 -6.93
C GLU A 129 -5.57 8.64 -6.19
N THR A 130 -5.30 8.76 -4.91
CA THR A 130 -5.04 7.64 -4.02
C THR A 130 -6.35 7.00 -3.60
N LEU A 131 -6.47 5.69 -3.85
CA LEU A 131 -7.60 4.87 -3.40
C LEU A 131 -7.22 4.21 -2.08
N LEU A 132 -8.14 4.20 -1.12
CA LEU A 132 -7.93 3.65 0.22
C LEU A 132 -9.14 2.83 0.65
N LEU A 133 -8.89 1.65 1.21
CA LEU A 133 -9.92 0.79 1.77
C LEU A 133 -9.45 0.22 3.10
N ASP A 134 -10.14 0.56 4.19
CA ASP A 134 -9.93 -0.04 5.49
C ASP A 134 -10.58 -1.43 5.55
N PHE A 135 -9.76 -2.46 5.42
CA PHE A 135 -10.24 -3.83 5.40
C PHE A 135 -10.87 -4.29 6.74
N LYS A 136 -10.52 -3.64 7.85
CA LYS A 136 -11.17 -3.90 9.13
C LYS A 136 -12.67 -3.58 9.09
N LEU A 137 -13.06 -2.53 8.37
CA LEU A 137 -14.47 -2.19 8.17
C LEU A 137 -15.18 -3.22 7.28
N VAL A 138 -14.50 -3.67 6.20
CA VAL A 138 -15.03 -4.75 5.34
C VAL A 138 -15.22 -6.04 6.15
N LEU A 139 -14.24 -6.43 6.96
CA LEU A 139 -14.37 -7.62 7.83
C LEU A 139 -15.54 -7.51 8.80
N ASN A 140 -15.76 -6.35 9.38
CA ASN A 140 -16.90 -6.15 10.30
C ASN A 140 -18.24 -6.34 9.57
N GLU A 141 -18.38 -5.75 8.37
CA GLU A 141 -19.58 -5.93 7.54
C GLU A 141 -19.78 -7.39 7.11
N LEU A 142 -18.72 -8.09 6.70
CA LEU A 142 -18.81 -9.49 6.31
C LEU A 142 -19.28 -10.41 7.45
N ARG A 143 -18.93 -10.11 8.70
CA ARG A 143 -19.39 -10.88 9.87
C ARG A 143 -20.90 -10.80 10.14
N GLU A 144 -21.61 -9.86 9.52
CA GLU A 144 -23.04 -9.67 9.70
C GLU A 144 -23.89 -10.61 8.82
N SER A 145 -23.26 -11.40 7.93
CA SER A 145 -23.99 -12.30 7.03
C SER A 145 -23.33 -13.68 6.91
N ASN A 146 -24.15 -14.72 6.71
CA ASN A 146 -23.64 -16.08 6.47
C ASN A 146 -22.75 -16.17 5.23
N PHE A 147 -23.05 -15.40 4.18
CA PHE A 147 -22.20 -15.30 3.00
C PHE A 147 -20.83 -14.69 3.36
N GLY A 148 -20.81 -13.60 4.07
CA GLY A 148 -19.59 -12.92 4.48
C GLY A 148 -18.72 -13.80 5.40
N ILE A 149 -19.33 -14.52 6.36
CA ILE A 149 -18.60 -15.47 7.23
C ILE A 149 -17.90 -16.54 6.38
N LYS A 150 -18.60 -17.15 5.40
CA LYS A 150 -18.00 -18.13 4.48
C LYS A 150 -16.86 -17.54 3.65
N MET A 151 -16.96 -16.28 3.23
CA MET A 151 -15.89 -15.58 2.52
C MET A 151 -14.67 -15.32 3.41
N ILE A 152 -14.86 -14.98 4.67
CA ILE A 152 -13.77 -14.85 5.66
C ILE A 152 -13.11 -16.21 5.89
N GLU A 153 -13.87 -17.28 6.08
CA GLU A 153 -13.35 -18.65 6.22
C GLU A 153 -12.51 -19.06 5.00
N PHE A 154 -13.02 -18.84 3.80
CA PHE A 154 -12.29 -19.09 2.56
C PHE A 154 -10.97 -18.31 2.52
N ALA A 155 -10.97 -17.01 2.82
CA ALA A 155 -9.78 -16.18 2.79
C ALA A 155 -8.75 -16.53 3.89
N CYS A 156 -9.18 -17.11 5.02
CA CYS A 156 -8.33 -17.53 6.12
C CYS A 156 -7.76 -18.94 5.96
N GLN A 157 -8.55 -19.87 5.43
CA GLN A 157 -8.22 -21.30 5.40
C GLN A 157 -7.49 -21.70 4.13
N GLU A 158 -7.90 -21.15 2.98
CA GLU A 158 -7.29 -21.49 1.70
C GLU A 158 -5.86 -20.91 1.59
N LYS A 159 -5.01 -21.71 0.93
CA LYS A 159 -3.65 -21.31 0.57
C LYS A 159 -3.59 -20.91 -0.89
N PHE A 160 -3.37 -19.63 -1.09
CA PHE A 160 -3.28 -19.02 -2.42
C PHE A 160 -1.83 -18.99 -2.90
N PRO A 161 -1.55 -19.39 -4.13
CA PRO A 161 -0.25 -19.13 -4.76
C PRO A 161 -0.17 -17.65 -5.11
N ILE A 162 0.67 -16.91 -4.43
CA ILE A 162 0.91 -15.49 -4.66
C ILE A 162 2.19 -15.37 -5.47
N ALA A 163 2.11 -14.91 -6.71
CA ALA A 163 3.28 -14.74 -7.57
C ALA A 163 4.22 -13.65 -7.02
N VAL A 164 5.51 -13.94 -7.05
CA VAL A 164 6.56 -12.97 -6.76
C VAL A 164 6.84 -12.16 -8.04
N PRO A 165 6.78 -10.81 -8.01
CA PRO A 165 7.11 -10.01 -9.17
C PRO A 165 8.55 -10.32 -9.66
N THR A 166 8.73 -10.43 -10.98
CA THR A 166 9.98 -10.92 -11.59
C THR A 166 11.23 -10.19 -11.10
N ILE A 167 11.12 -8.88 -10.83
CA ILE A 167 12.25 -8.07 -10.32
C ILE A 167 12.71 -8.48 -8.93
N PHE A 168 11.88 -9.20 -8.15
CA PHE A 168 12.19 -9.67 -6.79
C PHE A 168 12.42 -11.18 -6.70
N GLN A 169 12.23 -11.96 -7.80
CA GLN A 169 12.36 -13.41 -7.77
C GLN A 169 13.78 -13.89 -7.41
N LYS A 170 14.81 -13.15 -7.83
CA LYS A 170 16.21 -13.47 -7.46
C LYS A 170 16.44 -13.34 -5.96
N GLU A 171 15.81 -12.37 -5.32
CA GLU A 171 15.93 -12.10 -3.90
C GLU A 171 15.13 -13.10 -3.07
N GLU A 172 13.90 -13.38 -3.47
CA GLU A 172 12.99 -14.29 -2.78
C GLU A 172 13.26 -15.78 -3.14
N GLN A 173 14.13 -16.06 -4.14
CA GLN A 173 14.51 -17.39 -4.62
C GLN A 173 13.30 -18.28 -4.99
N THR A 174 12.18 -17.69 -5.36
CA THR A 174 10.96 -18.38 -5.75
C THR A 174 10.12 -17.54 -6.71
N GLU A 175 9.32 -18.21 -7.54
CA GLU A 175 8.37 -17.54 -8.44
C GLU A 175 7.03 -17.26 -7.76
N TYR A 176 6.70 -17.99 -6.70
CA TYR A 176 5.47 -17.79 -5.91
C TYR A 176 5.64 -18.34 -4.49
N ILE A 177 4.79 -17.87 -3.61
CA ILE A 177 4.63 -18.40 -2.25
C ILE A 177 3.19 -18.88 -2.05
N TYR A 178 2.99 -19.75 -1.05
CA TYR A 178 1.66 -20.09 -0.59
C TYR A 178 1.32 -19.35 0.71
N SER A 179 0.22 -18.59 0.70
CA SER A 179 -0.27 -17.92 1.92
C SER A 179 -1.79 -17.79 1.89
N SER A 180 -2.43 -17.69 3.05
CA SER A 180 -3.82 -17.26 3.15
C SER A 180 -3.92 -15.75 2.89
N LEU A 181 -5.08 -15.28 2.41
CA LEU A 181 -5.32 -13.83 2.19
C LEU A 181 -5.47 -13.10 3.51
N ILE A 182 -6.06 -13.74 4.51
CA ILE A 182 -6.21 -13.20 5.85
C ILE A 182 -5.48 -14.13 6.81
N SER A 183 -4.58 -13.59 7.65
CA SER A 183 -3.90 -14.37 8.67
C SER A 183 -4.56 -14.21 10.05
N LYS A 184 -4.18 -15.07 11.03
CA LYS A 184 -4.64 -14.97 12.42
C LYS A 184 -4.18 -13.67 13.11
N ILE A 185 -2.99 -13.17 12.74
CA ILE A 185 -2.59 -11.78 13.00
C ILE A 185 -3.40 -10.96 11.99
N PRO A 186 -4.05 -9.87 12.36
CA PRO A 186 -4.89 -9.10 11.43
C PRO A 186 -4.04 -8.49 10.30
N LEU A 187 -3.67 -9.33 9.37
CA LEU A 187 -2.86 -9.04 8.19
C LEU A 187 -3.63 -9.52 6.97
N ILE A 188 -3.98 -8.59 6.08
CA ILE A 188 -4.46 -8.92 4.75
C ILE A 188 -3.31 -8.91 3.74
N ARG A 189 -3.25 -9.97 2.91
CA ARG A 189 -2.36 -10.09 1.74
C ARG A 189 -3.22 -10.08 0.50
N TYR A 190 -3.27 -8.97 -0.19
CA TYR A 190 -4.15 -8.89 -1.33
C TYR A 190 -3.52 -8.12 -2.49
N ARG A 191 -3.44 -8.77 -3.62
CA ARG A 191 -3.12 -8.19 -4.92
C ARG A 191 -3.60 -9.15 -6.01
N TYR A 192 -4.72 -8.81 -6.63
CA TYR A 192 -5.46 -9.72 -7.51
C TYR A 192 -4.68 -10.22 -8.72
N ASP A 193 -3.86 -9.37 -9.36
CA ASP A 193 -3.02 -9.75 -10.50
C ASP A 193 -1.97 -10.81 -10.11
N THR A 194 -1.31 -10.68 -8.95
CA THR A 194 -0.33 -11.67 -8.50
C THR A 194 -0.96 -12.99 -8.05
N LEU A 195 -2.18 -12.95 -7.54
CA LEU A 195 -2.98 -14.15 -7.25
C LEU A 195 -3.30 -14.91 -8.55
N ASN A 196 -3.81 -14.22 -9.57
CA ASN A 196 -4.13 -14.82 -10.85
C ASN A 196 -2.89 -15.38 -11.58
N ILE A 197 -1.75 -14.67 -11.50
CA ILE A 197 -0.49 -15.18 -12.06
C ILE A 197 -0.04 -16.43 -11.31
N GLY A 198 -0.07 -16.42 -9.98
CA GLY A 198 0.32 -17.55 -9.15
C GLY A 198 -0.52 -18.81 -9.45
N ILE A 199 -1.84 -18.67 -9.58
CA ILE A 199 -2.76 -19.75 -9.97
C ILE A 199 -2.35 -20.36 -11.32
N LYS A 200 -1.99 -19.52 -12.30
CA LYS A 200 -1.54 -19.99 -13.61
C LYS A 200 -0.19 -20.72 -13.56
N LEU A 201 0.74 -20.25 -12.71
CA LEU A 201 2.06 -20.89 -12.55
C LEU A 201 1.99 -22.31 -12.04
N ILE A 202 1.08 -22.60 -11.11
CA ILE A 202 0.95 -23.94 -10.52
C ILE A 202 0.22 -24.95 -11.41
N LYS A 203 -0.26 -24.55 -12.59
CA LYS A 203 -1.04 -25.40 -13.51
C LYS A 203 -2.14 -26.21 -12.81
N ARG A 204 -2.63 -25.71 -11.69
CA ARG A 204 -3.72 -26.34 -10.95
C ARG A 204 -4.92 -26.42 -11.88
N SER A 205 -5.46 -27.60 -12.08
CA SER A 205 -6.78 -27.72 -12.67
C SER A 205 -7.72 -26.90 -11.81
N HIS A 206 -8.25 -25.82 -12.36
CA HIS A 206 -9.09 -24.89 -11.62
C HIS A 206 -10.29 -25.64 -11.06
N VAL A 207 -10.39 -25.67 -9.75
CA VAL A 207 -11.67 -26.00 -9.14
C VAL A 207 -12.53 -24.76 -9.38
N LYS A 208 -13.51 -24.87 -10.25
CA LYS A 208 -14.42 -23.76 -10.64
C LYS A 208 -14.92 -22.96 -9.43
N ASP A 209 -15.27 -23.66 -8.36
CA ASP A 209 -15.68 -23.05 -7.08
C ASP A 209 -14.61 -22.13 -6.46
N PHE A 210 -13.31 -22.47 -6.61
CA PHE A 210 -12.21 -21.62 -6.09
C PHE A 210 -12.11 -20.29 -6.85
N ASP A 211 -12.15 -20.35 -8.18
CA ASP A 211 -12.06 -19.14 -9.02
C ASP A 211 -13.28 -18.25 -8.81
N GLU A 212 -14.49 -18.83 -8.69
CA GLU A 212 -15.71 -18.09 -8.40
C GLU A 212 -15.64 -17.39 -7.03
N LYS A 213 -15.14 -18.06 -6.00
CA LYS A 213 -14.95 -17.46 -4.67
C LYS A 213 -13.88 -16.37 -4.66
N LEU A 214 -12.76 -16.58 -5.37
CA LEU A 214 -11.73 -15.55 -5.50
C LEU A 214 -12.24 -14.31 -6.23
N GLN A 215 -13.03 -14.51 -7.30
CA GLN A 215 -13.67 -13.41 -8.02
C GLN A 215 -14.69 -12.70 -7.13
N ALA A 216 -15.52 -13.43 -6.38
CA ALA A 216 -16.47 -12.86 -5.44
C ALA A 216 -15.76 -12.03 -4.34
N PHE A 217 -14.62 -12.51 -3.84
CA PHE A 217 -13.79 -11.76 -2.89
C PHE A 217 -13.22 -10.48 -3.50
N ASN A 218 -12.74 -10.56 -4.74
CA ASN A 218 -12.30 -9.38 -5.50
C ASN A 218 -13.43 -8.35 -5.68
N ASP A 219 -14.63 -8.81 -6.03
CA ASP A 219 -15.79 -7.94 -6.21
C ASP A 219 -16.21 -7.26 -4.90
N LEU A 220 -16.15 -7.97 -3.77
CA LEU A 220 -16.40 -7.41 -2.44
C LEU A 220 -15.45 -6.25 -2.13
N ILE A 221 -14.15 -6.41 -2.43
CA ILE A 221 -13.16 -5.37 -2.21
C ILE A 221 -13.44 -4.15 -3.09
N HIS A 222 -13.66 -4.36 -4.41
CA HIS A 222 -13.79 -3.26 -5.36
C HIS A 222 -15.13 -2.52 -5.30
N ARG A 223 -16.18 -3.17 -4.80
CA ARG A 223 -17.53 -2.59 -4.62
C ARG A 223 -17.80 -2.12 -3.20
N SER A 224 -16.80 -2.21 -2.32
CA SER A 224 -16.96 -1.82 -0.92
C SER A 224 -17.28 -0.33 -0.80
N ARG A 225 -18.34 -0.02 -0.05
CA ARG A 225 -18.71 1.36 0.33
C ARG A 225 -17.66 2.06 1.20
N TYR A 226 -16.70 1.33 1.72
CA TYR A 226 -15.60 1.86 2.55
C TYR A 226 -14.40 2.29 1.72
N CYS A 227 -14.43 2.08 0.40
CA CYS A 227 -13.42 2.62 -0.49
C CYS A 227 -13.58 4.14 -0.57
N SER A 228 -12.49 4.86 -0.33
CA SER A 228 -12.39 6.30 -0.49
C SER A 228 -11.33 6.65 -1.51
N SER A 229 -11.54 7.76 -2.21
CA SER A 229 -10.59 8.34 -3.16
C SER A 229 -10.24 9.74 -2.68
N LEU A 230 -8.95 10.09 -2.72
CA LEU A 230 -8.49 11.45 -2.45
C LEU A 230 -7.31 11.80 -3.33
N LEU A 231 -7.24 13.06 -3.74
CA LEU A 231 -6.07 13.62 -4.41
C LEU A 231 -5.14 14.20 -3.33
N LEU A 232 -3.96 13.60 -3.17
CA LEU A 232 -2.92 14.18 -2.33
C LEU A 232 -2.22 15.31 -3.07
N ASN A 233 -2.00 16.43 -2.41
CA ASN A 233 -1.33 17.60 -2.97
C ASN A 233 0.19 17.54 -2.80
N ASN A 234 0.92 18.43 -3.47
CA ASN A 234 2.35 18.64 -3.22
C ASN A 234 2.57 18.94 -1.72
N GLY A 235 3.64 18.38 -1.15
CA GLY A 235 3.94 18.56 0.26
C GLY A 235 3.06 17.74 1.22
N GLU A 236 2.17 16.88 0.72
CA GLU A 236 1.41 15.97 1.57
C GLU A 236 2.06 14.59 1.64
N ALA A 237 2.02 13.98 2.82
CA ALA A 237 2.43 12.60 3.04
C ALA A 237 1.30 11.79 3.68
N ILE A 238 1.11 10.57 3.20
CA ILE A 238 0.22 9.60 3.82
C ILE A 238 1.04 8.45 4.40
N PHE A 239 0.72 8.05 5.63
CA PHE A 239 1.25 6.86 6.30
C PHE A 239 0.10 5.89 6.53
N VAL A 240 0.28 4.62 6.19
CA VAL A 240 -0.76 3.60 6.28
C VAL A 240 -0.25 2.34 6.97
N ASP A 241 -1.13 1.67 7.71
CA ASP A 241 -0.93 0.29 8.17
C ASP A 241 -1.19 -0.66 6.98
N ASN A 242 -0.13 -1.11 6.34
CA ASN A 242 -0.17 -1.99 5.17
C ASN A 242 -0.73 -3.39 5.48
N HIS A 243 -0.80 -3.78 6.75
CA HIS A 243 -1.44 -5.03 7.18
C HIS A 243 -2.99 -4.93 7.20
N ARG A 244 -3.52 -3.71 7.20
CA ARG A 244 -4.95 -3.40 7.34
C ARG A 244 -5.53 -2.65 6.14
N MET A 245 -4.76 -1.68 5.59
CA MET A 245 -5.24 -0.79 4.54
C MET A 245 -4.88 -1.31 3.16
N LEU A 246 -5.88 -1.57 2.32
CA LEU A 246 -5.63 -1.68 0.89
C LEU A 246 -5.52 -0.28 0.31
N HIS A 247 -4.59 -0.13 -0.60
CA HIS A 247 -4.35 1.12 -1.30
C HIS A 247 -4.25 0.89 -2.81
N GLY A 248 -4.52 1.93 -3.56
CA GLY A 248 -4.49 1.91 -5.01
C GLY A 248 -4.34 3.31 -5.58
N ARG A 249 -4.49 3.43 -6.89
CA ARG A 249 -4.38 4.71 -7.58
C ARG A 249 -5.21 4.72 -8.86
N SER A 250 -5.92 5.81 -9.12
CA SER A 250 -6.53 6.04 -10.41
C SER A 250 -5.46 6.31 -11.49
N SER A 251 -5.79 6.15 -12.76
CA SER A 251 -4.89 6.49 -13.86
C SER A 251 -4.64 8.00 -13.93
N PHE A 252 -3.52 8.40 -14.55
CA PHE A 252 -3.17 9.78 -14.81
C PHE A 252 -2.39 9.89 -16.14
N LEU A 253 -2.32 11.08 -16.71
CA LEU A 253 -1.67 11.30 -18.02
C LEU A 253 -0.29 11.97 -17.89
N ASP A 254 -0.05 12.68 -16.80
CA ASP A 254 1.15 13.46 -16.59
C ASP A 254 2.39 12.59 -16.34
N SER A 255 3.46 12.85 -17.07
CA SER A 255 4.76 12.17 -16.91
C SER A 255 5.62 12.74 -15.78
N ASN A 256 5.32 13.95 -15.30
CA ASN A 256 6.12 14.67 -14.32
C ASN A 256 5.77 14.32 -12.87
N ARG A 257 4.69 13.56 -12.65
CA ARG A 257 4.30 13.10 -11.33
C ARG A 257 5.42 12.34 -10.65
N LEU A 258 5.77 12.75 -9.42
CA LEU A 258 6.81 12.14 -8.61
C LEU A 258 6.36 12.02 -7.15
N LEU A 259 6.27 10.79 -6.66
CA LEU A 259 6.09 10.49 -5.25
C LEU A 259 7.30 9.73 -4.73
N LEU A 260 7.52 9.84 -3.42
CA LEU A 260 8.50 9.06 -2.68
C LEU A 260 7.76 8.04 -1.83
N ARG A 261 8.22 6.76 -1.86
CA ARG A 261 7.69 5.69 -1.02
C ARG A 261 8.76 5.17 -0.09
N ILE A 262 8.38 4.95 1.17
CA ILE A 262 9.20 4.25 2.18
C ILE A 262 8.34 3.14 2.80
N ARG A 263 8.98 2.02 3.14
CA ARG A 263 8.38 0.90 3.86
C ARG A 263 9.10 0.69 5.19
N MET A 264 8.36 0.31 6.23
CA MET A 264 8.86 0.20 7.60
C MET A 264 8.21 -0.99 8.33
N ASN A 265 8.95 -1.54 9.30
CA ASN A 265 8.49 -2.52 10.27
C ASN A 265 8.50 -1.95 11.68
#